data_c3d60cc0f8a3099fbe90ac065cd92006
#
_entry.id   c3d60cc0f8a3099fbe90ac065cd92006
#
_cell.length_a   1.000
_cell.length_b   1.000
_cell.length_c   1.000
_cell.angle_alpha   90.00
_cell.angle_beta   90.00
_cell.angle_gamma   90.00
#
_symmetry.space_group_name_H-M   'P 1'
#
loop_
_entity.id
_entity.type
_entity.pdbx_description
1 polymer ?
#
loop_
_entity_poly.entity_id
_entity_poly.type
_entity_poly.pdbx_seq_one_letter_code
_entity_poly.pdbx_strand_id
1 'polypeptide(L)'
;MTPMDPRITETITRVTGRKPIEFRPLSGGCIGDVYRVTLEGSGSLVAKVGDGSSGLDIEGYMLEILGPHLPVPDVLHAEPGLLLMSYLLNDGGLTADSQAHAAELLASLHDVPGKAFGLDQDTLIGGLHQPNPWTERWIDFFRDQRLLFMARDAQQAGRLPGRLMDRIEKMAARLDRWISEPTQSSLLHGDMWTGNVLCRGRRIAGFVDPACYYGDPEIELAFSTLFGTFGKAFFQRYEKLRPIAPGFFEERRDLYNLYPLLVHVRLFGGSYVGSVDRTLSRFGF
;
A
#
# COMPACT_ATOMS: atom_id res chain seq x y z
N MET A 1 9.20 28.47 -9.39
CA MET A 1 8.16 27.81 -10.21
C MET A 1 8.87 27.15 -11.37
N THR A 2 8.93 25.83 -11.36
CA THR A 2 9.41 25.07 -12.51
C THR A 2 8.32 25.18 -13.59
N PRO A 3 8.62 25.61 -14.83
CA PRO A 3 7.60 25.61 -15.88
C PRO A 3 7.20 24.15 -16.12
N MET A 4 5.92 23.83 -15.86
CA MET A 4 5.39 22.49 -16.11
C MET A 4 5.53 22.17 -17.60
N ASP A 5 5.93 20.93 -17.93
CA ASP A 5 6.03 20.46 -19.31
C ASP A 5 4.73 20.80 -20.08
N PRO A 6 4.79 21.48 -21.23
CA PRO A 6 3.61 21.81 -22.03
C PRO A 6 2.70 20.61 -22.32
N ARG A 7 3.27 19.41 -22.49
CA ARG A 7 2.53 18.17 -22.71
C ARG A 7 1.58 17.82 -21.55
N ILE A 8 2.00 18.08 -20.30
CA ILE A 8 1.14 17.86 -19.11
C ILE A 8 -0.03 18.84 -19.14
N THR A 9 0.22 20.12 -19.43
CA THR A 9 -0.81 21.15 -19.57
C THR A 9 -1.82 20.81 -20.66
N GLU A 10 -1.35 20.34 -21.81
CA GLU A 10 -2.19 19.88 -22.93
C GLU A 10 -3.02 18.67 -22.54
N THR A 11 -2.41 17.67 -21.87
CA THR A 11 -3.11 16.46 -21.42
C THR A 11 -4.20 16.83 -20.40
N ILE A 12 -3.90 17.67 -19.40
CA ILE A 12 -4.88 18.13 -18.42
C ILE A 12 -6.05 18.83 -19.15
N THR A 13 -5.75 19.74 -20.10
CA THR A 13 -6.79 20.47 -20.83
C THR A 13 -7.65 19.53 -21.66
N ARG A 14 -7.05 18.56 -22.33
CA ARG A 14 -7.75 17.56 -23.14
C ARG A 14 -8.67 16.67 -22.29
N VAL A 15 -8.19 16.21 -21.13
CA VAL A 15 -8.92 15.28 -20.26
C VAL A 15 -10.04 15.98 -19.50
N THR A 16 -9.80 17.21 -19.02
CA THR A 16 -10.75 17.94 -18.16
C THR A 16 -11.63 18.95 -18.90
N GLY A 17 -11.27 19.32 -20.13
CA GLY A 17 -11.87 20.44 -20.86
C GLY A 17 -11.53 21.82 -20.29
N ARG A 18 -10.57 21.91 -19.34
CA ARG A 18 -10.23 23.12 -18.60
C ARG A 18 -8.72 23.32 -18.53
N LYS A 19 -8.28 24.57 -18.59
CA LYS A 19 -6.86 24.91 -18.48
C LYS A 19 -6.38 24.85 -17.03
N PRO A 20 -5.21 24.27 -16.74
CA PRO A 20 -4.56 24.43 -15.46
C PRO A 20 -4.06 25.86 -15.28
N ILE A 21 -4.32 26.47 -14.12
CA ILE A 21 -3.93 27.85 -13.80
C ILE A 21 -2.87 27.93 -12.70
N GLU A 22 -2.75 26.87 -11.87
CA GLU A 22 -1.76 26.82 -10.80
C GLU A 22 -1.34 25.36 -10.54
N PHE A 23 -0.03 25.16 -10.30
CA PHE A 23 0.54 23.90 -9.85
C PHE A 23 1.21 24.10 -8.49
N ARG A 24 0.65 23.51 -7.46
CA ARG A 24 1.17 23.59 -6.10
C ARG A 24 1.73 22.23 -5.68
N PRO A 25 3.04 22.13 -5.37
CA PRO A 25 3.60 20.88 -4.87
C PRO A 25 2.86 20.40 -3.62
N LEU A 26 2.62 19.09 -3.55
CA LEU A 26 2.15 18.40 -2.36
C LEU A 26 3.31 17.61 -1.75
N SER A 27 3.40 17.61 -0.42
CA SER A 27 4.34 16.75 0.29
C SER A 27 3.78 15.34 0.38
N GLY A 28 4.58 14.35 0.08
CA GLY A 28 4.21 12.92 0.14
C GLY A 28 4.36 12.24 -1.22
N GLY A 29 4.37 10.92 -1.20
CA GLY A 29 4.60 10.07 -2.37
C GLY A 29 6.05 9.61 -2.49
N CYS A 30 6.25 8.30 -2.72
CA CYS A 30 7.57 7.72 -2.97
C CYS A 30 7.93 7.72 -4.46
N ILE A 31 6.96 8.00 -5.34
CA ILE A 31 7.09 7.89 -6.80
C ILE A 31 6.69 9.24 -7.43
N GLY A 32 7.64 9.87 -8.12
CA GLY A 32 7.42 11.10 -8.87
C GLY A 32 7.15 12.35 -8.01
N ASP A 33 6.99 13.47 -8.68
CA ASP A 33 6.58 14.74 -8.08
C ASP A 33 5.03 14.81 -8.05
N VAL A 34 4.48 15.21 -6.93
CA VAL A 34 3.02 15.30 -6.73
C VAL A 34 2.58 16.76 -6.67
N TYR A 35 1.59 17.11 -7.47
CA TYR A 35 1.05 18.48 -7.53
C TYR A 35 -0.45 18.49 -7.37
N ARG A 36 -0.94 19.43 -6.56
CA ARG A 36 -2.33 19.89 -6.69
C ARG A 36 -2.38 20.89 -7.85
N VAL A 37 -3.26 20.62 -8.80
CA VAL A 37 -3.48 21.48 -9.97
C VAL A 37 -4.84 22.15 -9.83
N THR A 38 -4.83 23.49 -9.81
CA THR A 38 -6.07 24.28 -9.84
C THR A 38 -6.48 24.51 -11.30
N LEU A 39 -7.75 24.30 -11.61
CA LEU A 39 -8.33 24.43 -12.95
C LEU A 39 -9.08 25.75 -13.11
N GLU A 40 -9.10 26.29 -14.34
CA GLU A 40 -9.88 27.47 -14.70
C GLU A 40 -11.37 27.23 -14.40
N GLY A 41 -12.03 28.23 -13.80
CA GLY A 41 -13.44 28.21 -13.47
C GLY A 41 -13.79 27.56 -12.13
N SER A 42 -13.19 26.52 -11.71
CA SER A 42 -13.22 25.92 -10.36
C SER A 42 -12.73 24.46 -10.37
N GLY A 43 -12.39 23.95 -9.20
CA GLY A 43 -11.96 22.56 -8.99
C GLY A 43 -10.45 22.40 -9.00
N SER A 44 -10.05 21.25 -8.52
CA SER A 44 -8.64 20.84 -8.49
C SER A 44 -8.54 19.35 -8.81
N LEU A 45 -7.39 18.96 -9.36
CA LEU A 45 -6.98 17.56 -9.49
C LEU A 45 -5.60 17.37 -8.88
N VAL A 46 -5.15 16.13 -8.77
CA VAL A 46 -3.77 15.77 -8.45
C VAL A 46 -3.10 15.29 -9.72
N ALA A 47 -1.90 15.80 -9.98
CA ALA A 47 -1.00 15.29 -10.99
C ALA A 47 0.23 14.68 -10.31
N LYS A 48 0.46 13.39 -10.52
CA LYS A 48 1.75 12.76 -10.24
C LYS A 48 2.54 12.74 -11.53
N VAL A 49 3.78 13.21 -11.47
CA VAL A 49 4.66 13.38 -12.63
C VAL A 49 5.98 12.66 -12.35
N GLY A 50 6.31 11.73 -13.20
CA GLY A 50 7.55 10.97 -13.14
C GLY A 50 8.20 10.89 -14.51
N ASP A 51 9.09 9.95 -14.68
CA ASP A 51 9.62 9.55 -15.98
C ASP A 51 8.89 8.29 -16.51
N GLY A 52 9.26 7.84 -17.70
CA GLY A 52 8.63 6.65 -18.32
C GLY A 52 8.88 5.32 -17.59
N SER A 53 9.70 5.30 -16.53
CA SER A 53 9.96 4.14 -15.68
C SER A 53 9.25 4.22 -14.32
N SER A 54 8.50 5.29 -14.07
CA SER A 54 7.88 5.54 -12.76
C SER A 54 6.69 4.64 -12.46
N GLY A 55 6.08 3.97 -13.47
CA GLY A 55 4.98 3.03 -13.27
C GLY A 55 3.69 3.68 -12.75
N LEU A 56 3.44 4.95 -13.10
CA LEU A 56 2.23 5.67 -12.68
C LEU A 56 0.95 5.12 -13.34
N ASP A 57 1.06 4.46 -14.48
CA ASP A 57 -0.01 3.68 -15.09
C ASP A 57 -0.40 2.46 -14.25
N ILE A 58 0.58 1.82 -13.60
CA ILE A 58 0.32 0.70 -12.66
C ILE A 58 -0.41 1.23 -11.42
N GLU A 59 -0.05 2.40 -10.91
CA GLU A 59 -0.79 3.03 -9.80
C GLU A 59 -2.24 3.36 -10.22
N GLY A 60 -2.41 3.91 -11.43
CA GLY A 60 -3.75 4.15 -12.01
C GLY A 60 -4.59 2.88 -12.06
N TYR A 61 -4.03 1.79 -12.57
CA TYR A 61 -4.68 0.47 -12.59
C TYR A 61 -5.09 -0.02 -11.19
N MET A 62 -4.23 0.14 -10.18
CA MET A 62 -4.55 -0.24 -8.81
C MET A 62 -5.70 0.58 -8.22
N LEU A 63 -5.73 1.89 -8.48
CA LEU A 63 -6.83 2.77 -8.06
C LEU A 63 -8.16 2.38 -8.71
N GLU A 64 -8.15 2.02 -10.01
CA GLU A 64 -9.34 1.55 -10.73
C GLU A 64 -9.90 0.24 -10.16
N ILE A 65 -9.03 -0.70 -9.74
CA ILE A 65 -9.46 -1.93 -9.05
C ILE A 65 -10.12 -1.61 -7.70
N LEU A 66 -9.55 -0.70 -6.94
CA LEU A 66 -10.03 -0.38 -5.59
C LEU A 66 -11.29 0.51 -5.61
N GLY A 67 -11.46 1.38 -6.61
CA GLY A 67 -12.53 2.38 -6.67
C GLY A 67 -13.94 1.86 -6.43
N PRO A 68 -14.36 0.70 -6.94
CA PRO A 68 -15.67 0.11 -6.66
C PRO A 68 -15.89 -0.30 -5.19
N HIS A 69 -14.83 -0.47 -4.41
CA HIS A 69 -14.85 -1.09 -3.08
C HIS A 69 -14.34 -0.18 -1.96
N LEU A 70 -13.53 0.82 -2.29
CA LEU A 70 -12.86 1.68 -1.33
C LEU A 70 -12.87 3.14 -1.84
N PRO A 71 -13.09 4.15 -1.00
CA PRO A 71 -12.92 5.54 -1.42
C PRO A 71 -11.44 5.79 -1.75
N VAL A 72 -11.16 5.94 -3.03
CA VAL A 72 -9.85 6.31 -3.60
C VAL A 72 -10.04 7.45 -4.60
N PRO A 73 -9.01 8.15 -5.02
CA PRO A 73 -9.14 9.12 -6.11
C PRO A 73 -9.61 8.47 -7.41
N ASP A 74 -10.55 9.13 -8.12
CA ASP A 74 -10.91 8.74 -9.48
C ASP A 74 -9.75 8.99 -10.43
N VAL A 75 -9.40 8.00 -11.26
CA VAL A 75 -8.37 8.12 -12.28
C VAL A 75 -8.95 8.88 -13.47
N LEU A 76 -8.32 9.98 -13.84
CA LEU A 76 -8.71 10.80 -15.01
C LEU A 76 -7.84 10.49 -16.23
N HIS A 77 -6.58 10.14 -16.00
CA HIS A 77 -5.62 9.74 -17.02
C HIS A 77 -4.44 9.02 -16.36
N ALA A 78 -3.97 7.95 -16.98
CA ALA A 78 -2.80 7.21 -16.51
C ALA A 78 -1.91 6.80 -17.69
N GLU A 79 -0.62 7.10 -17.57
CA GLU A 79 0.46 6.63 -18.44
C GLU A 79 1.75 6.49 -17.60
N PRO A 80 2.80 5.77 -18.04
CA PRO A 80 3.94 5.45 -17.19
C PRO A 80 4.59 6.62 -16.46
N GLY A 81 4.56 7.82 -17.07
CA GLY A 81 5.15 9.05 -16.50
C GLY A 81 4.15 10.09 -15.99
N LEU A 82 2.85 9.86 -16.10
CA LEU A 82 1.82 10.83 -15.68
C LEU A 82 0.55 10.13 -15.19
N LEU A 83 0.14 10.44 -13.96
CA LEU A 83 -1.15 10.07 -13.41
C LEU A 83 -1.92 11.32 -13.01
N LEU A 84 -3.10 11.51 -13.62
CA LEU A 84 -4.06 12.55 -13.25
C LEU A 84 -5.22 11.91 -12.52
N MET A 85 -5.56 12.42 -11.33
CA MET A 85 -6.63 11.87 -10.51
C MET A 85 -7.40 12.97 -9.76
N SER A 86 -8.60 12.65 -9.29
CA SER A 86 -9.42 13.60 -8.52
C SER A 86 -8.70 14.01 -7.22
N TYR A 87 -8.86 15.30 -6.85
CA TYR A 87 -8.31 15.80 -5.59
C TYR A 87 -9.25 15.50 -4.43
N LEU A 88 -8.77 14.74 -3.45
CA LEU A 88 -9.48 14.49 -2.20
C LEU A 88 -9.10 15.55 -1.16
N LEU A 89 -10.11 16.23 -0.60
CA LEU A 89 -9.87 17.19 0.48
C LEU A 89 -9.43 16.44 1.75
N ASN A 90 -8.25 16.82 2.25
CA ASN A 90 -7.64 16.26 3.45
C ASN A 90 -7.43 17.40 4.47
N ASP A 91 -8.44 17.65 5.29
CA ASP A 91 -8.48 18.70 6.32
C ASP A 91 -8.76 18.15 7.73
N GLY A 92 -8.76 16.83 7.87
CA GLY A 92 -9.00 16.12 9.13
C GLY A 92 -7.79 15.37 9.64
N GLY A 93 -8.02 14.49 10.60
CA GLY A 93 -6.99 13.62 11.18
C GLY A 93 -7.54 12.27 11.64
N LEU A 94 -6.63 11.35 11.97
CA LEU A 94 -6.98 10.01 12.46
C LEU A 94 -7.48 10.07 13.93
N THR A 95 -8.73 10.52 14.08
CA THR A 95 -9.47 10.49 15.36
C THR A 95 -10.05 9.09 15.62
N ALA A 96 -10.61 8.85 16.81
CA ALA A 96 -11.30 7.59 17.11
C ALA A 96 -12.44 7.28 16.12
N ASP A 97 -13.19 8.32 15.68
CA ASP A 97 -14.30 8.14 14.73
C ASP A 97 -13.80 7.83 13.32
N SER A 98 -12.76 8.54 12.84
CA SER A 98 -12.19 8.24 11.52
C SER A 98 -11.51 6.87 11.50
N GLN A 99 -10.90 6.42 12.60
CA GLN A 99 -10.39 5.07 12.74
C GLN A 99 -11.50 4.01 12.70
N ALA A 100 -12.63 4.24 13.39
CA ALA A 100 -13.78 3.34 13.31
C ALA A 100 -14.35 3.29 11.88
N HIS A 101 -14.42 4.42 11.20
CA HIS A 101 -14.84 4.47 9.79
C HIS A 101 -13.85 3.76 8.85
N ALA A 102 -12.54 3.90 9.08
CA ALA A 102 -11.54 3.14 8.33
C ALA A 102 -11.72 1.62 8.51
N ALA A 103 -12.04 1.18 9.74
CA ALA A 103 -12.30 -0.23 10.02
C ALA A 103 -13.53 -0.75 9.26
N GLU A 104 -14.58 0.04 9.10
CA GLU A 104 -15.76 -0.32 8.31
C GLU A 104 -15.40 -0.48 6.83
N LEU A 105 -14.67 0.47 6.28
CA LEU A 105 -14.25 0.46 4.89
C LEU A 105 -13.32 -0.72 4.58
N LEU A 106 -12.30 -0.96 5.43
CA LEU A 106 -11.37 -2.05 5.22
C LEU A 106 -12.01 -3.43 5.47
N ALA A 107 -12.93 -3.56 6.44
CA ALA A 107 -13.67 -4.81 6.60
C ALA A 107 -14.50 -5.14 5.34
N SER A 108 -15.16 -4.13 4.74
CA SER A 108 -15.89 -4.29 3.49
C SER A 108 -14.98 -4.62 2.30
N LEU A 109 -13.80 -3.99 2.21
CA LEU A 109 -12.80 -4.32 1.19
C LEU A 109 -12.32 -5.77 1.32
N HIS A 110 -12.04 -6.20 2.54
CA HIS A 110 -11.58 -7.56 2.83
C HIS A 110 -12.65 -8.64 2.61
N ASP A 111 -13.92 -8.27 2.43
CA ASP A 111 -14.99 -9.19 2.03
C ASP A 111 -15.05 -9.40 0.51
N VAL A 112 -14.26 -8.69 -0.29
CA VAL A 112 -14.16 -8.88 -1.75
C VAL A 112 -13.24 -10.05 -2.06
N PRO A 113 -13.78 -11.20 -2.51
CA PRO A 113 -12.98 -12.40 -2.74
C PRO A 113 -12.25 -12.35 -4.09
N GLY A 114 -11.05 -12.91 -4.14
CA GLY A 114 -10.35 -13.23 -5.38
C GLY A 114 -10.51 -14.69 -5.78
N LYS A 115 -10.10 -15.02 -7.01
CA LYS A 115 -10.06 -16.40 -7.50
C LYS A 115 -8.96 -17.25 -6.86
N ALA A 116 -7.91 -16.57 -6.35
CA ALA A 116 -6.75 -17.14 -5.67
C ALA A 116 -6.00 -15.97 -4.98
N PHE A 117 -4.74 -16.17 -4.57
CA PHE A 117 -3.84 -15.13 -4.06
C PHE A 117 -2.98 -14.58 -5.20
N GLY A 118 -2.88 -13.25 -5.32
CA GLY A 118 -2.18 -12.58 -6.41
C GLY A 118 -3.02 -11.52 -7.10
N LEU A 119 -2.72 -11.21 -8.34
CA LEU A 119 -3.46 -10.27 -9.19
C LEU A 119 -3.21 -10.60 -10.67
N ASP A 120 -4.02 -10.06 -11.57
CA ASP A 120 -3.87 -10.32 -13.02
C ASP A 120 -2.57 -9.74 -13.61
N GLN A 121 -1.96 -8.75 -12.92
CA GLN A 121 -0.63 -8.24 -13.27
C GLN A 121 0.18 -7.89 -12.04
N ASP A 122 1.49 -7.77 -12.21
CA ASP A 122 2.39 -7.28 -11.18
C ASP A 122 2.11 -5.82 -10.86
N THR A 123 2.34 -5.44 -9.61
CA THR A 123 2.10 -4.10 -9.10
C THR A 123 3.38 -3.48 -8.53
N LEU A 124 3.23 -2.35 -7.85
CA LEU A 124 4.33 -1.67 -7.17
C LEU A 124 4.03 -1.51 -5.69
N ILE A 125 5.09 -1.47 -4.88
CA ILE A 125 5.05 -1.01 -3.48
C ILE A 125 6.19 -0.01 -3.25
N GLY A 126 5.86 1.25 -3.00
CA GLY A 126 6.86 2.31 -2.86
C GLY A 126 7.81 2.44 -4.07
N GLY A 127 7.31 2.14 -5.28
CA GLY A 127 8.09 2.11 -6.53
C GLY A 127 8.89 0.84 -6.77
N LEU A 128 8.88 -0.13 -5.86
CA LEU A 128 9.51 -1.43 -6.04
C LEU A 128 8.54 -2.40 -6.70
N HIS A 129 9.07 -3.25 -7.59
CA HIS A 129 8.31 -4.33 -8.22
C HIS A 129 7.69 -5.27 -7.19
N GLN A 130 6.41 -5.56 -7.34
CA GLN A 130 5.62 -6.46 -6.49
C GLN A 130 4.99 -7.54 -7.36
N PRO A 131 5.58 -8.77 -7.42
CA PRO A 131 5.07 -9.84 -8.26
C PRO A 131 3.76 -10.42 -7.71
N ASN A 132 2.82 -10.71 -8.59
CA ASN A 132 1.48 -11.18 -8.24
C ASN A 132 1.01 -12.40 -9.04
N PRO A 133 1.84 -13.41 -9.31
CA PRO A 133 1.36 -14.61 -10.00
C PRO A 133 0.26 -15.25 -9.17
N TRP A 134 -0.84 -15.67 -9.81
CA TRP A 134 -1.92 -16.37 -9.16
C TRP A 134 -1.42 -17.65 -8.50
N THR A 135 -1.66 -17.81 -7.21
CA THR A 135 -1.20 -18.90 -6.37
C THR A 135 -2.36 -19.41 -5.51
N GLU A 136 -2.56 -20.72 -5.46
CA GLU A 136 -3.70 -21.32 -4.75
C GLU A 136 -3.57 -21.24 -3.23
N ARG A 137 -2.34 -21.27 -2.69
CA ARG A 137 -2.06 -21.28 -1.27
C ARG A 137 -1.45 -19.97 -0.81
N TRP A 138 -2.01 -19.40 0.25
CA TRP A 138 -1.52 -18.15 0.84
C TRP A 138 -0.08 -18.26 1.35
N ILE A 139 0.23 -19.33 2.08
CA ILE A 139 1.58 -19.51 2.64
C ILE A 139 2.64 -19.54 1.54
N ASP A 140 2.37 -20.18 0.41
CA ASP A 140 3.29 -20.22 -0.72
C ASP A 140 3.42 -18.85 -1.37
N PHE A 141 2.30 -18.13 -1.58
CA PHE A 141 2.30 -16.77 -2.12
C PHE A 141 3.08 -15.81 -1.21
N PHE A 142 2.77 -15.77 0.09
CA PHE A 142 3.44 -14.91 1.05
C PHE A 142 4.94 -15.22 1.15
N ARG A 143 5.30 -16.51 1.23
CA ARG A 143 6.70 -16.94 1.26
C ARG A 143 7.47 -16.45 0.05
N ASP A 144 6.98 -16.76 -1.15
CA ASP A 144 7.77 -16.63 -2.38
C ASP A 144 7.65 -15.25 -3.01
N GLN A 145 6.43 -14.65 -3.03
CA GLN A 145 6.16 -13.40 -3.72
C GLN A 145 6.25 -12.16 -2.81
N ARG A 146 6.33 -12.35 -1.50
CA ARG A 146 6.47 -11.25 -0.54
C ARG A 146 7.76 -11.34 0.24
N LEU A 147 7.86 -12.33 1.13
CA LEU A 147 8.97 -12.42 2.09
C LEU A 147 10.31 -12.66 1.40
N LEU A 148 10.46 -13.76 0.66
CA LEU A 148 11.73 -14.12 0.00
C LEU A 148 12.05 -13.22 -1.18
N PHE A 149 11.04 -12.80 -1.97
CA PHE A 149 11.27 -11.90 -3.08
C PHE A 149 11.90 -10.59 -2.61
N MET A 150 11.28 -9.93 -1.63
CA MET A 150 11.76 -8.64 -1.12
C MET A 150 13.08 -8.77 -0.36
N ALA A 151 13.29 -9.89 0.37
CA ALA A 151 14.56 -10.14 1.04
C ALA A 151 15.72 -10.27 0.03
N ARG A 152 15.52 -11.00 -1.07
CA ARG A 152 16.51 -11.13 -2.15
C ARG A 152 16.77 -9.80 -2.86
N ASP A 153 15.74 -9.02 -3.15
CA ASP A 153 15.90 -7.69 -3.77
C ASP A 153 16.68 -6.75 -2.82
N ALA A 154 16.38 -6.75 -1.53
CA ALA A 154 17.12 -5.98 -0.55
C ALA A 154 18.58 -6.44 -0.40
N GLN A 155 18.84 -7.75 -0.50
CA GLN A 155 20.19 -8.31 -0.48
C GLN A 155 20.97 -7.94 -1.75
N GLN A 156 20.38 -8.07 -2.92
CA GLN A 156 20.99 -7.70 -4.20
C GLN A 156 21.36 -6.21 -4.26
N ALA A 157 20.51 -5.36 -3.64
CA ALA A 157 20.80 -3.93 -3.47
C ALA A 157 21.89 -3.64 -2.41
N GLY A 158 22.49 -4.66 -1.77
CA GLY A 158 23.50 -4.51 -0.75
C GLY A 158 22.98 -3.95 0.59
N ARG A 159 21.65 -3.97 0.82
CA ARG A 159 21.00 -3.39 2.00
C ARG A 159 20.61 -4.41 3.07
N LEU A 160 20.50 -5.70 2.72
CA LEU A 160 20.25 -6.79 3.66
C LEU A 160 21.49 -7.67 3.81
N PRO A 161 22.08 -7.80 5.02
CA PRO A 161 23.22 -8.71 5.25
C PRO A 161 22.88 -10.17 4.99
N GLY A 162 23.81 -10.93 4.37
CA GLY A 162 23.62 -12.35 4.03
C GLY A 162 23.21 -13.22 5.23
N ARG A 163 23.77 -12.97 6.43
CA ARG A 163 23.37 -13.67 7.67
C ARG A 163 21.87 -13.53 8.00
N LEU A 164 21.24 -12.39 7.65
CA LEU A 164 19.83 -12.21 7.86
C LEU A 164 19.01 -12.92 6.76
N MET A 165 19.51 -12.93 5.52
CA MET A 165 18.89 -13.71 4.45
C MET A 165 18.79 -15.19 4.80
N ASP A 166 19.87 -15.82 5.29
CA ASP A 166 19.88 -17.23 5.72
C ASP A 166 18.84 -17.50 6.83
N ARG A 167 18.64 -16.55 7.74
CA ARG A 167 17.65 -16.66 8.83
C ARG A 167 16.23 -16.50 8.31
N ILE A 168 16.00 -15.58 7.36
CA ILE A 168 14.72 -15.41 6.70
C ILE A 168 14.33 -16.67 5.94
N GLU A 169 15.25 -17.29 5.20
CA GLU A 169 15.00 -18.54 4.49
C GLU A 169 14.64 -19.70 5.44
N LYS A 170 15.33 -19.82 6.58
CA LYS A 170 14.99 -20.82 7.61
C LYS A 170 13.60 -20.60 8.20
N MET A 171 13.20 -19.34 8.42
CA MET A 171 11.88 -18.98 8.91
C MET A 171 10.82 -19.22 7.84
N ALA A 172 11.08 -18.80 6.60
CA ALA A 172 10.18 -18.98 5.45
C ALA A 172 9.82 -20.45 5.21
N ALA A 173 10.75 -21.37 5.45
CA ALA A 173 10.53 -22.82 5.36
C ALA A 173 9.61 -23.39 6.47
N ARG A 174 9.16 -22.56 7.42
CA ARG A 174 8.38 -23.00 8.59
C ARG A 174 7.18 -22.08 8.89
N LEU A 175 6.72 -21.31 7.90
CA LEU A 175 5.61 -20.35 8.07
C LEU A 175 4.31 -21.02 8.54
N ASP A 176 4.09 -22.26 8.14
CA ASP A 176 2.96 -23.10 8.54
C ASP A 176 2.84 -23.34 10.07
N ARG A 177 3.89 -23.04 10.83
CA ARG A 177 3.83 -23.08 12.31
C ARG A 177 2.99 -21.95 12.92
N TRP A 178 2.85 -20.84 12.21
CA TRP A 178 2.20 -19.62 12.72
C TRP A 178 1.05 -19.16 11.83
N ILE A 179 1.16 -19.34 10.52
CA ILE A 179 0.16 -18.93 9.55
C ILE A 179 -0.66 -20.15 9.12
N SER A 180 -1.98 -20.03 9.24
CA SER A 180 -2.92 -20.96 8.63
C SER A 180 -3.38 -20.43 7.28
N GLU A 181 -3.77 -21.33 6.37
CA GLU A 181 -4.40 -20.92 5.11
C GLU A 181 -5.73 -20.22 5.41
N PRO A 182 -5.95 -18.98 4.94
CA PRO A 182 -7.25 -18.34 5.06
C PRO A 182 -8.28 -19.07 4.18
N THR A 183 -9.55 -19.01 4.58
CA THR A 183 -10.64 -19.69 3.86
C THR A 183 -10.88 -19.14 2.46
N GLN A 184 -10.53 -17.88 2.23
CA GLN A 184 -10.59 -17.19 0.94
C GLN A 184 -9.55 -16.06 0.88
N SER A 185 -9.15 -15.68 -0.32
CA SER A 185 -8.37 -14.47 -0.53
C SER A 185 -9.26 -13.23 -0.45
N SER A 186 -8.69 -12.12 -0.04
CA SER A 186 -9.37 -10.83 0.11
C SER A 186 -8.63 -9.75 -0.66
N LEU A 187 -9.37 -8.81 -1.27
CA LEU A 187 -8.76 -7.64 -1.89
C LEU A 187 -8.15 -6.75 -0.79
N LEU A 188 -6.91 -6.33 -0.98
CA LEU A 188 -6.15 -5.50 -0.05
C LEU A 188 -5.79 -4.16 -0.71
N HIS A 189 -5.68 -3.11 0.09
CA HIS A 189 -5.01 -1.87 -0.34
C HIS A 189 -3.49 -2.10 -0.48
N GLY A 190 -2.89 -2.87 0.43
CA GLY A 190 -1.53 -3.38 0.37
C GLY A 190 -0.44 -2.45 0.92
N ASP A 191 -0.72 -1.14 1.12
CA ASP A 191 0.23 -0.18 1.71
C ASP A 191 -0.45 0.70 2.77
N MET A 192 -0.97 0.07 3.85
CA MET A 192 -1.82 0.72 4.84
C MET A 192 -1.01 1.37 5.97
N TRP A 193 -0.53 2.58 5.70
CA TRP A 193 0.12 3.41 6.72
C TRP A 193 -0.43 4.85 6.72
N THR A 194 -0.09 5.64 7.74
CA THR A 194 -0.68 6.96 8.00
C THR A 194 -0.62 7.91 6.80
N GLY A 195 0.46 7.86 6.01
CA GLY A 195 0.63 8.74 4.84
C GLY A 195 -0.39 8.49 3.74
N ASN A 196 -0.94 7.29 3.67
CA ASN A 196 -1.88 6.87 2.62
C ASN A 196 -3.35 6.99 3.05
N VAL A 197 -3.63 7.50 4.27
CA VAL A 197 -4.98 7.64 4.82
C VAL A 197 -5.37 9.11 4.89
N LEU A 198 -6.26 9.55 4.00
CA LEU A 198 -6.75 10.92 3.95
C LEU A 198 -8.03 11.07 4.77
N CYS A 199 -8.12 12.13 5.58
CA CYS A 199 -9.25 12.39 6.44
C CYS A 199 -9.91 13.73 6.10
N ARG A 200 -11.24 13.77 6.16
CA ARG A 200 -12.05 14.99 6.11
C ARG A 200 -12.90 15.10 7.38
N GLY A 201 -12.61 16.10 8.19
CA GLY A 201 -13.22 16.19 9.51
C GLY A 201 -12.93 14.92 10.32
N ARG A 202 -14.00 14.20 10.70
CA ARG A 202 -13.93 12.96 11.52
C ARG A 202 -14.14 11.67 10.71
N ARG A 203 -14.03 11.72 9.39
CA ARG A 203 -14.23 10.57 8.50
C ARG A 203 -13.05 10.39 7.55
N ILE A 204 -12.90 9.18 7.02
CA ILE A 204 -11.98 8.91 5.92
C ILE A 204 -12.51 9.63 4.67
N ALA A 205 -11.65 10.41 4.04
CA ALA A 205 -11.88 11.02 2.74
C ALA A 205 -11.49 10.07 1.60
N GLY A 206 -10.46 9.28 1.81
CA GLY A 206 -10.01 8.25 0.89
C GLY A 206 -8.64 7.69 1.24
N PHE A 207 -8.22 6.72 0.44
CA PHE A 207 -6.93 6.07 0.53
C PHE A 207 -6.16 6.31 -0.78
N VAL A 208 -4.85 6.44 -0.71
CA VAL A 208 -3.96 6.75 -1.84
C VAL A 208 -2.74 5.82 -1.85
N ASP A 209 -1.97 5.84 -2.93
CA ASP A 209 -0.71 5.10 -3.07
C ASP A 209 -0.86 3.59 -2.76
N PRO A 210 -1.78 2.89 -3.45
CA PRO A 210 -2.02 1.47 -3.19
C PRO A 210 -0.86 0.59 -3.66
N ALA A 211 -0.82 -0.62 -3.10
CA ALA A 211 -0.01 -1.75 -3.55
C ALA A 211 -0.89 -3.00 -3.61
N CYS A 212 -2.06 -2.91 -4.29
CA CYS A 212 -3.16 -3.84 -4.16
C CYS A 212 -2.88 -5.23 -4.77
N TYR A 213 -3.46 -6.23 -4.15
CA TYR A 213 -3.51 -7.62 -4.59
C TYR A 213 -4.53 -8.39 -3.73
N TYR A 214 -4.86 -9.62 -4.12
CA TYR A 214 -5.64 -10.53 -3.29
C TYR A 214 -4.73 -11.31 -2.34
N GLY A 215 -4.94 -11.15 -1.04
CA GLY A 215 -4.12 -11.74 0.03
C GLY A 215 -4.91 -12.13 1.27
N ASP A 216 -4.20 -12.43 2.36
CA ASP A 216 -4.77 -12.56 3.70
C ASP A 216 -4.94 -11.16 4.33
N PRO A 217 -6.14 -10.78 4.79
CA PRO A 217 -6.36 -9.49 5.46
C PRO A 217 -5.42 -9.20 6.63
N GLU A 218 -4.94 -10.22 7.32
CA GLU A 218 -4.04 -10.03 8.46
C GLU A 218 -2.72 -9.34 8.11
N ILE A 219 -2.23 -9.49 6.86
CA ILE A 219 -1.02 -8.77 6.43
C ILE A 219 -1.23 -7.25 6.38
N GLU A 220 -2.40 -6.79 5.95
CA GLU A 220 -2.76 -5.36 5.94
C GLU A 220 -3.00 -4.84 7.35
N LEU A 221 -3.72 -5.60 8.18
CA LEU A 221 -3.89 -5.28 9.59
C LEU A 221 -2.54 -5.17 10.31
N ALA A 222 -1.61 -6.08 10.04
CA ALA A 222 -0.26 -6.05 10.59
C ALA A 222 0.48 -4.77 10.17
N PHE A 223 0.49 -4.46 8.87
CA PHE A 223 1.18 -3.27 8.36
C PHE A 223 0.63 -1.99 9.01
N SER A 224 -0.67 -1.86 9.18
CA SER A 224 -1.27 -0.70 9.84
C SER A 224 -0.75 -0.44 11.26
N THR A 225 -0.20 -1.46 11.93
CA THR A 225 0.40 -1.33 13.27
C THR A 225 1.86 -0.91 13.24
N LEU A 226 2.58 -1.16 12.14
CA LEU A 226 4.03 -0.99 12.07
C LEU A 226 4.47 0.45 12.35
N PHE A 227 3.69 1.42 11.87
CA PHE A 227 3.92 2.86 12.07
C PHE A 227 2.83 3.53 12.92
N GLY A 228 2.01 2.72 13.62
CA GLY A 228 0.98 3.23 14.52
C GLY A 228 -0.15 3.96 13.81
N THR A 229 -0.50 3.56 12.58
CA THR A 229 -1.58 4.17 11.79
C THR A 229 -2.92 4.04 12.49
N PHE A 230 -3.27 2.82 12.86
CA PHE A 230 -4.51 2.53 13.55
C PHE A 230 -4.27 2.02 14.97
N GLY A 231 -5.15 2.43 15.88
CA GLY A 231 -5.12 2.05 17.28
C GLY A 231 -6.39 1.32 17.72
N LYS A 232 -6.66 1.40 19.02
CA LYS A 232 -7.75 0.67 19.67
C LYS A 232 -9.12 0.86 19.02
N ALA A 233 -9.44 2.09 18.59
CA ALA A 233 -10.76 2.39 18.00
C ALA A 233 -10.98 1.62 16.69
N PHE A 234 -9.95 1.52 15.85
CA PHE A 234 -9.97 0.73 14.63
C PHE A 234 -10.16 -0.76 14.93
N PHE A 235 -9.25 -1.35 15.71
CA PHE A 235 -9.25 -2.79 15.96
C PHE A 235 -10.52 -3.26 16.68
N GLN A 236 -11.05 -2.48 17.63
CA GLN A 236 -12.33 -2.79 18.28
C GLN A 236 -13.52 -2.75 17.32
N ARG A 237 -13.50 -1.87 16.33
CA ARG A 237 -14.55 -1.80 15.31
C ARG A 237 -14.40 -2.89 14.28
N TYR A 238 -13.18 -3.13 13.79
CA TYR A 238 -12.88 -4.18 12.83
C TYR A 238 -13.25 -5.57 13.36
N GLU A 239 -12.84 -5.89 14.58
CA GLU A 239 -13.14 -7.16 15.28
C GLU A 239 -14.64 -7.48 15.35
N LYS A 240 -15.49 -6.45 15.50
CA LYS A 240 -16.96 -6.62 15.50
C LYS A 240 -17.54 -6.93 14.13
N LEU A 241 -16.88 -6.51 13.06
CA LEU A 241 -17.31 -6.69 11.69
C LEU A 241 -16.72 -7.97 11.09
N ARG A 242 -15.44 -8.17 11.34
CA ARG A 242 -14.65 -9.28 10.84
C ARG A 242 -13.70 -9.77 11.95
N PRO A 243 -14.04 -10.85 12.65
CA PRO A 243 -13.24 -11.36 13.76
C PRO A 243 -11.80 -11.68 13.34
N ILE A 244 -10.85 -11.23 14.14
CA ILE A 244 -9.41 -11.48 13.96
C ILE A 244 -9.09 -12.80 14.70
N ALA A 245 -8.40 -13.73 14.04
CA ALA A 245 -8.10 -15.01 14.65
C ALA A 245 -7.16 -14.86 15.88
N PRO A 246 -7.36 -15.63 16.96
CA PRO A 246 -6.46 -15.62 18.12
C PRO A 246 -4.99 -15.82 17.70
N GLY A 247 -4.05 -15.18 18.41
CA GLY A 247 -2.62 -15.23 18.11
C GLY A 247 -2.14 -14.20 17.08
N PHE A 248 -3.03 -13.38 16.52
CA PHE A 248 -2.63 -12.33 15.59
C PHE A 248 -1.67 -11.32 16.26
N PHE A 249 -2.08 -10.71 17.37
CA PHE A 249 -1.27 -9.69 18.04
C PHE A 249 -0.02 -10.24 18.71
N GLU A 250 -0.07 -11.49 19.13
CA GLU A 250 1.01 -12.18 19.85
C GLU A 250 2.13 -12.65 18.91
N GLU A 251 1.76 -13.08 17.68
CA GLU A 251 2.70 -13.75 16.77
C GLU A 251 2.58 -13.23 15.33
N ARG A 252 1.44 -13.46 14.65
CA ARG A 252 1.32 -13.27 13.20
C ARG A 252 1.52 -11.83 12.75
N ARG A 253 1.12 -10.85 13.55
CA ARG A 253 1.36 -9.43 13.29
C ARG A 253 2.84 -9.12 13.01
N ASP A 254 3.71 -9.59 13.89
CA ASP A 254 5.15 -9.29 13.77
C ASP A 254 5.79 -10.10 12.62
N LEU A 255 5.26 -11.29 12.36
CA LEU A 255 5.68 -12.11 11.23
C LEU A 255 5.28 -11.47 9.88
N TYR A 256 4.04 -11.04 9.72
CA TYR A 256 3.59 -10.34 8.52
C TYR A 256 4.32 -9.01 8.31
N ASN A 257 4.64 -8.30 9.38
CA ASN A 257 5.41 -7.05 9.33
C ASN A 257 6.86 -7.23 8.82
N LEU A 258 7.38 -8.45 8.71
CA LEU A 258 8.67 -8.66 8.03
C LEU A 258 8.64 -8.19 6.58
N TYR A 259 7.52 -8.38 5.86
CA TYR A 259 7.42 -7.92 4.47
C TYR A 259 7.58 -6.40 4.33
N PRO A 260 6.74 -5.55 4.93
CA PRO A 260 6.93 -4.11 4.85
C PRO A 260 8.25 -3.63 5.48
N LEU A 261 8.79 -4.30 6.49
CA LEU A 261 10.13 -4.00 7.01
C LEU A 261 11.21 -4.24 5.96
N LEU A 262 11.11 -5.32 5.17
CA LEU A 262 12.04 -5.60 4.08
C LEU A 262 11.91 -4.60 2.93
N VAL A 263 10.69 -4.14 2.61
CA VAL A 263 10.46 -3.01 1.70
C VAL A 263 11.22 -1.78 2.19
N HIS A 264 11.12 -1.45 3.47
CA HIS A 264 11.83 -0.31 4.06
C HIS A 264 13.35 -0.52 4.13
N VAL A 265 13.82 -1.75 4.36
CA VAL A 265 15.26 -2.10 4.23
C VAL A 265 15.73 -1.83 2.81
N ARG A 266 14.97 -2.27 1.80
CA ARG A 266 15.30 -2.07 0.38
C ARG A 266 15.34 -0.59 -0.01
N LEU A 267 14.40 0.21 0.46
CA LEU A 267 14.30 1.64 0.15
C LEU A 267 15.29 2.49 0.95
N PHE A 268 15.39 2.25 2.25
CA PHE A 268 16.05 3.17 3.18
C PHE A 268 17.22 2.55 3.95
N GLY A 269 17.30 1.21 4.08
CA GLY A 269 18.34 0.54 4.87
C GLY A 269 18.28 0.86 6.36
N GLY A 270 19.44 1.10 6.96
CA GLY A 270 19.57 1.69 8.31
C GLY A 270 18.91 0.89 9.44
N SER A 271 18.10 1.57 10.25
CA SER A 271 17.45 1.00 11.45
C SER A 271 16.46 -0.13 11.16
N TYR A 272 15.90 -0.19 9.94
CA TYR A 272 14.97 -1.24 9.54
C TYR A 272 15.63 -2.63 9.52
N VAL A 273 16.93 -2.72 9.21
CA VAL A 273 17.72 -3.96 9.33
C VAL A 273 17.70 -4.51 10.75
N GLY A 274 17.86 -3.62 11.75
CA GLY A 274 17.77 -3.99 13.16
C GLY A 274 16.36 -4.45 13.58
N SER A 275 15.32 -3.94 12.93
CA SER A 275 13.93 -4.37 13.18
C SER A 275 13.68 -5.78 12.64
N VAL A 276 14.18 -6.09 11.42
CA VAL A 276 14.16 -7.45 10.87
C VAL A 276 14.90 -8.41 11.78
N ASP A 277 16.13 -8.06 12.24
CA ASP A 277 16.94 -8.88 13.13
C ASP A 277 16.23 -9.22 14.44
N ARG A 278 15.61 -8.21 15.09
CA ARG A 278 14.83 -8.40 16.32
C ARG A 278 13.62 -9.31 16.10
N THR A 279 12.89 -9.13 15.00
CA THR A 279 11.75 -9.99 14.69
C THR A 279 12.18 -11.44 14.49
N LEU A 280 13.22 -11.70 13.70
CA LEU A 280 13.75 -13.05 13.52
C LEU A 280 14.18 -13.69 14.85
N SER A 281 14.86 -12.92 15.72
CA SER A 281 15.31 -13.40 17.03
C SER A 281 14.13 -13.76 17.95
N ARG A 282 13.02 -13.00 17.89
CA ARG A 282 11.80 -13.30 18.63
C ARG A 282 11.22 -14.67 18.25
N PHE A 283 11.33 -15.08 16.99
CA PHE A 283 10.86 -16.37 16.50
C PHE A 283 11.90 -17.49 16.59
N GLY A 284 13.06 -17.23 17.18
CA GLY A 284 14.11 -18.23 17.42
C GLY A 284 15.01 -18.52 16.22
N PHE A 285 15.12 -17.60 15.31
CA PHE A 285 16.01 -17.66 14.14
C PHE A 285 17.20 -16.73 14.27
#